data_a5e9b1b731c357cdf690a25f61a39d8d
#
_entry.id   a5e9b1b731c357cdf690a25f61a39d8d
#
_cell.length_a   1.000
_cell.length_b   1.000
_cell.length_c   1.000
_cell.angle_alpha   90.00
_cell.angle_beta   90.00
_cell.angle_gamma   90.00
#
_symmetry.space_group_name_H-M   'P 1'
#
loop_
_entity.id
_entity.type
_entity.pdbx_description
1 polymer ?
#
loop_
_entity_poly.entity_id
_entity_poly.type
_entity_poly.pdbx_seq_one_letter_code
_entity_poly.pdbx_strand_id
1 'polypeptide(L)'
;MAMQLRLIQLEMYLPYVSSNSELLRALSPLKRYCKEQHNIALTIEDFDATDRGEFSLVVIGNNKRNVEQESEHLLTWIETKITGQTLASNISWL
;
A
#
# COMPACT_ATOMS: atom_id res chain seq x y z
N MET A 1 -19.08 -15.05 13.41
CA MET A 1 -18.58 -14.50 12.14
C MET A 1 -17.14 -14.04 12.35
N ALA A 2 -16.22 -14.56 11.58
CA ALA A 2 -14.79 -14.23 11.74
C ALA A 2 -14.39 -13.16 10.73
N MET A 3 -14.07 -11.97 11.23
CA MET A 3 -13.50 -10.92 10.41
C MET A 3 -12.02 -11.20 10.21
N GLN A 4 -11.56 -11.09 8.98
CA GLN A 4 -10.16 -11.29 8.61
C GLN A 4 -9.53 -9.94 8.27
N LEU A 5 -8.39 -9.68 8.88
CA LEU A 5 -7.64 -8.45 8.63
C LEU A 5 -6.22 -8.83 8.23
N ARG A 6 -5.76 -8.29 7.11
CA ARG A 6 -4.40 -8.53 6.63
C ARG A 6 -3.65 -7.22 6.57
N LEU A 7 -2.50 -7.17 7.24
CA LEU A 7 -1.63 -6.01 7.25
C LEU A 7 -0.56 -6.18 6.18
N ILE A 8 -0.39 -5.16 5.35
CA ILE A 8 0.65 -5.10 4.33
C ILE A 8 1.48 -3.86 4.61
N GLN A 9 2.77 -4.07 4.88
CA GLN A 9 3.71 -2.97 5.11
C GLN A 9 4.75 -3.00 4.00
N LEU A 10 4.90 -1.88 3.31
CA LEU A 10 5.82 -1.75 2.18
C LEU A 10 6.78 -0.61 2.40
N GLU A 11 8.06 -0.86 2.12
CA GLU A 11 9.08 0.18 1.99
C GLU A 11 9.43 0.29 0.52
N MET A 12 9.32 1.49 -0.03
CA MET A 12 9.57 1.71 -1.46
C MET A 12 10.60 2.80 -1.69
N TYR A 13 11.34 2.64 -2.77
CA TYR A 13 12.25 3.64 -3.31
C TYR A 13 11.64 4.24 -4.57
N LEU A 14 11.51 5.57 -4.57
CA LEU A 14 10.92 6.32 -5.68
C LEU A 14 11.96 7.33 -6.17
N PRO A 15 12.89 6.92 -7.05
CA PRO A 15 14.08 7.73 -7.39
C PRO A 15 13.77 9.05 -8.09
N TYR A 16 12.59 9.18 -8.67
CA TYR A 16 12.18 10.40 -9.37
C TYR A 16 11.53 11.44 -8.44
N VAL A 17 11.37 11.11 -7.16
CA VAL A 17 10.74 12.01 -6.20
C VAL A 17 11.84 12.79 -5.48
N SER A 18 11.72 14.11 -5.45
CA SER A 18 12.70 15.00 -4.80
C SER A 18 12.08 15.92 -3.76
N SER A 19 10.78 15.85 -3.54
CA SER A 19 10.11 16.67 -2.54
C SER A 19 8.87 15.94 -2.00
N ASN A 20 8.36 16.40 -0.85
CA ASN A 20 7.14 15.85 -0.28
C ASN A 20 5.94 16.05 -1.20
N SER A 21 5.89 17.17 -1.92
CA SER A 21 4.81 17.43 -2.87
C SER A 21 4.82 16.41 -4.00
N GLU A 22 6.01 16.09 -4.53
CA GLU A 22 6.14 15.08 -5.58
C GLU A 22 5.80 13.70 -5.06
N LEU A 23 6.17 13.39 -3.82
CA LEU A 23 5.84 12.13 -3.18
C LEU A 23 4.34 11.94 -3.07
N LEU A 24 3.63 12.95 -2.56
CA LEU A 24 2.18 12.89 -2.42
C LEU A 24 1.52 12.74 -3.78
N ARG A 25 2.06 13.40 -4.81
CA ARG A 25 1.55 13.26 -6.17
C ARG A 25 1.80 11.86 -6.72
N ALA A 26 2.97 11.31 -6.46
CA ALA A 26 3.31 9.96 -6.92
C ALA A 26 2.41 8.90 -6.29
N LEU A 27 2.02 9.08 -5.04
CA LEU A 27 1.17 8.16 -4.30
C LEU A 27 -0.33 8.46 -4.44
N SER A 28 -0.69 9.54 -5.12
CA SER A 28 -2.08 9.93 -5.33
C SER A 28 -2.94 8.82 -5.97
N PRO A 29 -2.45 8.10 -7.00
CA PRO A 29 -3.22 6.98 -7.55
C PRO A 29 -3.52 5.90 -6.53
N LEU A 30 -2.58 5.62 -5.64
CA LEU A 30 -2.78 4.62 -4.58
C LEU A 30 -3.84 5.08 -3.58
N LYS A 31 -3.80 6.34 -3.19
CA LYS A 31 -4.82 6.91 -2.30
C LYS A 31 -6.19 6.81 -2.93
N ARG A 32 -6.29 7.11 -4.21
CA ARG A 32 -7.55 7.02 -4.94
C ARG A 32 -8.06 5.59 -5.00
N TYR A 33 -7.17 4.65 -5.32
CA TYR A 33 -7.52 3.24 -5.37
C TYR A 33 -8.10 2.77 -4.04
N CYS A 34 -7.41 3.07 -2.95
CA CYS A 34 -7.86 2.67 -1.61
C CYS A 34 -9.16 3.34 -1.21
N LYS A 35 -9.35 4.58 -1.61
CA LYS A 35 -10.57 5.33 -1.31
C LYS A 35 -11.78 4.75 -2.04
N GLU A 36 -11.58 4.21 -3.23
CA GLU A 36 -12.63 3.55 -3.99
C GLU A 36 -12.98 2.17 -3.44
N GLN A 37 -12.07 1.57 -2.66
CA GLN A 37 -12.29 0.28 -2.02
C GLN A 37 -12.69 0.52 -0.57
N HIS A 38 -13.91 0.20 -0.22
CA HIS A 38 -14.44 0.45 1.13
C HIS A 38 -13.86 -0.47 2.21
N ASN A 39 -13.04 -1.44 1.81
CA ASN A 39 -12.46 -2.43 2.72
C ASN A 39 -10.93 -2.34 2.83
N ILE A 40 -10.33 -1.25 2.35
CA ILE A 40 -8.88 -1.05 2.41
C ILE A 40 -8.59 0.29 3.08
N ALA A 41 -7.74 0.26 4.09
CA ALA A 41 -7.24 1.45 4.76
C ALA A 41 -5.76 1.63 4.46
N LEU A 42 -5.35 2.87 4.23
CA LEU A 42 -3.97 3.22 3.89
C LEU A 42 -3.44 4.24 4.88
N THR A 43 -2.23 4.02 5.35
CA THR A 43 -1.47 4.99 6.15
C THR A 43 -0.09 5.14 5.54
N ILE A 44 0.31 6.38 5.28
CA ILE A 44 1.64 6.68 4.77
C ILE A 44 2.48 7.15 5.95
N GLU A 45 3.57 6.41 6.23
CA GLU A 45 4.51 6.77 7.28
C GLU A 45 5.37 7.94 6.82
N ASP A 46 5.96 8.64 7.79
CA ASP A 46 6.86 9.73 7.47
C ASP A 46 8.08 9.24 6.69
N PHE A 47 8.40 9.96 5.65
CA PHE A 47 9.58 9.69 4.86
C PHE A 47 10.72 10.57 5.36
N ASP A 48 11.74 9.96 5.92
CA ASP A 48 12.94 10.68 6.35
C ASP A 48 13.71 11.21 5.14
N ALA A 49 13.69 10.46 4.05
CA ALA A 49 14.20 10.88 2.76
C ALA A 49 13.03 11.03 1.80
N THR A 50 13.13 11.96 0.87
CA THR A 50 12.04 12.25 -0.07
C THR A 50 11.83 11.14 -1.10
N ASP A 51 12.85 10.31 -1.33
CA ASP A 51 12.82 9.25 -2.33
C ASP A 51 12.56 7.85 -1.76
N ARG A 52 12.48 7.71 -0.43
CA ARG A 52 12.29 6.43 0.25
C ARG A 52 11.31 6.58 1.39
N GLY A 53 10.36 5.68 1.50
CA GLY A 53 9.43 5.72 2.61
C GLY A 53 8.62 4.46 2.74
N GLU A 54 7.84 4.42 3.82
CA GLU A 54 7.03 3.28 4.18
C GLU A 54 5.56 3.65 4.16
N PHE A 55 4.74 2.69 3.77
CA PHE A 55 3.30 2.83 3.94
C PHE A 55 2.69 1.49 4.32
N SER A 56 1.56 1.57 5.00
CA SER A 56 0.86 0.41 5.53
C SER A 56 -0.57 0.39 5.00
N LEU A 57 -1.03 -0.83 4.68
CA LEU A 57 -2.38 -1.05 4.20
C LEU A 57 -3.00 -2.16 5.03
N VAL A 58 -4.29 -2.03 5.32
CA VAL A 58 -5.06 -3.10 5.95
C VAL A 58 -6.22 -3.45 5.03
N VAL A 59 -6.31 -4.73 4.68
CA VAL A 59 -7.41 -5.27 3.88
C VAL A 59 -8.32 -6.04 4.82
N ILE A 60 -9.59 -5.70 4.81
CA ILE A 60 -10.60 -6.27 5.71
C ILE A 60 -11.60 -7.08 4.90
N GLY A 61 -11.94 -8.26 5.39
CA GLY A 61 -13.00 -9.07 4.80
C GLY A 61 -13.50 -10.10 5.79
N ASN A 62 -14.56 -10.79 5.43
CA ASN A 62 -15.13 -11.83 6.28
C ASN A 62 -14.75 -13.24 5.83
N ASN A 63 -13.85 -13.34 4.85
CA ASN A 63 -13.40 -14.60 4.28
C ASN A 63 -11.91 -14.49 3.96
N LYS A 64 -11.12 -15.40 4.52
CA LYS A 64 -9.66 -15.38 4.38
C LYS A 64 -9.22 -15.42 2.92
N ARG A 65 -9.86 -16.27 2.12
CA ARG A 65 -9.52 -16.44 0.71
C ARG A 65 -9.74 -15.14 -0.07
N ASN A 66 -10.85 -14.45 0.20
CA ASN A 66 -11.15 -13.19 -0.48
C ASN A 66 -10.13 -12.12 -0.10
N VAL A 67 -9.75 -12.06 1.18
CA VAL A 67 -8.75 -11.10 1.64
C VAL A 67 -7.40 -11.37 0.98
N GLU A 68 -7.01 -12.63 0.85
CA GLU A 68 -5.79 -12.99 0.13
C GLU A 68 -5.82 -12.55 -1.33
N GLN A 69 -6.92 -12.81 -2.02
CA GLN A 69 -7.07 -12.42 -3.42
C GLN A 69 -7.03 -10.90 -3.60
N GLU A 70 -7.71 -10.18 -2.75
CA GLU A 70 -7.71 -8.71 -2.78
C GLU A 70 -6.33 -8.15 -2.46
N SER A 71 -5.61 -8.78 -1.53
CA SER A 71 -4.24 -8.38 -1.19
C SER A 71 -3.30 -8.56 -2.37
N GLU A 72 -3.38 -9.70 -3.04
CA GLU A 72 -2.56 -9.97 -4.22
C GLU A 72 -2.88 -9.01 -5.36
N HIS A 73 -4.16 -8.72 -5.55
CA HIS A 73 -4.61 -7.77 -6.56
C HIS A 73 -4.05 -6.39 -6.29
N LEU A 74 -4.11 -5.97 -5.02
CA LEU A 74 -3.58 -4.68 -4.59
C LEU A 74 -2.08 -4.60 -4.82
N LEU A 75 -1.32 -5.64 -4.45
CA LEU A 75 0.12 -5.67 -4.64
C LEU A 75 0.50 -5.60 -6.12
N THR A 76 -0.21 -6.35 -6.96
CA THR A 76 0.01 -6.31 -8.41
C THR A 76 -0.30 -4.91 -8.96
N TRP A 77 -1.38 -4.30 -8.47
CA TRP A 77 -1.75 -2.94 -8.88
C TRP A 77 -0.63 -1.95 -8.53
N ILE A 78 -0.08 -2.06 -7.32
CA ILE A 78 1.00 -1.18 -6.86
C ILE A 78 2.23 -1.34 -7.77
N GLU A 79 2.63 -2.57 -8.04
CA GLU A 79 3.78 -2.85 -8.90
C GLU A 79 3.59 -2.31 -10.32
N THR A 80 2.36 -2.33 -10.81
CA THR A 80 2.05 -1.91 -12.17
C THR A 80 1.89 -0.39 -12.28
N LYS A 81 1.29 0.25 -11.29
CA LYS A 81 0.86 1.66 -11.38
C LYS A 81 1.78 2.63 -10.66
N ILE A 82 2.51 2.17 -9.65
CA ILE A 82 3.44 3.01 -8.92
C ILE A 82 4.84 2.74 -9.45
N THR A 83 5.45 3.74 -10.07
CA THR A 83 6.80 3.61 -10.60
C THR A 83 7.78 3.74 -9.44
N GLY A 84 8.49 2.64 -9.15
CA GLY A 84 9.44 2.61 -8.06
C GLY A 84 9.89 1.19 -7.80
N GLN A 85 10.63 1.01 -6.72
CA GLN A 85 11.15 -0.29 -6.34
C GLN A 85 10.74 -0.62 -4.92
N THR A 86 10.18 -1.80 -4.73
CA THR A 86 9.89 -2.31 -3.39
C THR A 86 11.18 -2.79 -2.76
N LEU A 87 11.56 -2.17 -1.65
CA LEU A 87 12.77 -2.51 -0.92
C LEU A 87 12.52 -3.58 0.13
N ALA A 88 11.35 -3.54 0.75
CA ALA A 88 10.95 -4.50 1.76
C ALA A 88 9.44 -4.62 1.78
N SER A 89 8.95 -5.79 2.11
CA SER A 89 7.53 -6.02 2.30
C SER A 89 7.31 -6.96 3.47
N ASN A 90 6.29 -6.69 4.26
CA ASN A 90 5.89 -7.54 5.36
C ASN A 90 4.38 -7.69 5.32
N ILE A 91 3.92 -8.92 5.20
CA ILE A 91 2.51 -9.24 5.09
C ILE A 91 2.14 -10.19 6.23
N SER A 92 1.16 -9.82 7.01
CA SER A 92 0.76 -10.61 8.16
C SER A 92 -0.74 -10.54 8.40
N TRP A 93 -1.26 -11.59 9.03
CA TRP A 93 -2.63 -11.62 9.50
C TRP A 93 -2.72 -10.99 10.88
N LEU A 94 -3.72 -10.19 11.11
CA LEU A 94 -3.95 -9.57 12.40
C LEU A 94 -4.95 -10.35 13.26
#